data_a8554f220996514d7d95ad4e4715e035
#
_entry.id   a8554f220996514d7d95ad4e4715e035
#
_cell.length_a   1.000
_cell.length_b   1.000
_cell.length_c   1.000
_cell.angle_alpha   90.00
_cell.angle_beta   90.00
_cell.angle_gamma   90.00
#
_symmetry.space_group_name_H-M   'P 1'
#
loop_
_entity.id
_entity.type
_entity.pdbx_description
1 polymer ?
#
loop_
_entity_poly.entity_id
_entity_poly.type
_entity_poly.pdbx_seq_one_letter_code
_entity_poly.pdbx_strand_id
1 'polypeptide(L)'
;SLLPTRDIGFLPGDEEDKSYLYQVPYQNMVRFMFQRGSDAEFDRLYTDLRNQGTIDFLSTSFLRGITIDNGVIIVDECQNLNFHELDTIMTRVGQNTRIVFAGDIQQTDLTKTNDRNGILDFVNIMQAMKEVDCIEFDLGDIVRSGMLKSYLIEKIKMGLHYNE
;
A
#
# COMPACT_ATOMS: atom_id res chain seq x y z
N SER A 1 -2.83 5.81 -1.93
CA SER A 1 -2.65 4.68 -1.01
C SER A 1 -3.95 4.38 -0.29
N LEU A 2 -4.25 3.12 -0.10
CA LEU A 2 -5.47 2.64 0.58
C LEU A 2 -5.11 2.15 1.98
N LEU A 3 -5.94 2.51 2.95
CA LEU A 3 -5.73 2.20 4.36
C LEU A 3 -6.78 1.19 4.85
N PRO A 4 -6.37 0.16 5.62
CA PRO A 4 -7.32 -0.74 6.26
C PRO A 4 -8.20 0.02 7.26
N THR A 5 -9.50 -0.10 7.12
CA THR A 5 -10.47 0.63 7.99
C THR A 5 -10.33 0.29 9.46
N ARG A 6 -9.94 -0.96 9.78
CA ARG A 6 -9.80 -1.45 11.15
C ARG A 6 -8.69 -0.75 11.94
N ASP A 7 -7.62 -0.30 11.27
CA ASP A 7 -6.46 0.31 11.95
C ASP A 7 -6.72 1.76 12.34
N ILE A 8 -7.58 2.44 11.59
CA ILE A 8 -7.97 3.83 11.86
C ILE A 8 -8.71 3.95 13.20
N GLY A 9 -9.48 2.93 13.60
CA GLY A 9 -10.30 2.97 14.83
C GLY A 9 -9.50 3.03 16.14
N PHE A 10 -8.26 2.56 16.18
CA PHE A 10 -7.44 2.49 17.40
C PHE A 10 -6.56 3.71 17.65
N LEU A 11 -6.44 4.62 16.70
CA LEU A 11 -5.63 5.83 16.85
C LEU A 11 -6.42 6.94 17.57
N PRO A 12 -5.77 7.77 18.42
CA PRO A 12 -6.39 8.97 18.99
C PRO A 12 -6.57 10.05 17.91
N GLY A 13 -7.61 10.87 18.04
CA GLY A 13 -7.93 11.95 17.10
C GLY A 13 -9.17 11.64 16.26
N ASP A 14 -9.56 12.58 15.38
CA ASP A 14 -10.62 12.37 14.41
C ASP A 14 -10.16 11.55 13.19
N GLU A 15 -11.05 11.25 12.23
CA GLU A 15 -10.69 10.45 11.05
C GLU A 15 -9.65 11.12 10.15
N GLU A 16 -9.63 12.46 10.10
CA GLU A 16 -8.67 13.21 9.30
C GLU A 16 -7.27 13.16 9.95
N ASP A 17 -7.19 13.34 11.27
CA ASP A 17 -5.94 13.23 12.04
C ASP A 17 -5.32 11.83 11.91
N LYS A 18 -6.14 10.80 12.02
CA LYS A 18 -5.70 9.40 11.88
C LYS A 18 -5.21 9.09 10.48
N SER A 19 -5.94 9.55 9.47
CA SER A 19 -5.56 9.39 8.07
C SER A 19 -4.25 10.08 7.75
N TYR A 20 -3.97 11.24 8.37
CA TYR A 20 -2.73 12.00 8.15
C TYR A 20 -1.48 11.19 8.51
N LEU A 21 -1.48 10.48 9.63
CA LEU A 21 -0.31 9.70 10.05
C LEU A 21 0.11 8.64 9.00
N TYR A 22 -0.86 8.03 8.34
CA TYR A 22 -0.59 7.07 7.26
C TYR A 22 -0.12 7.74 5.96
N GLN A 23 -0.40 9.03 5.77
CA GLN A 23 0.01 9.77 4.58
C GLN A 23 1.46 10.28 4.66
N VAL A 24 2.00 10.44 5.86
CA VAL A 24 3.35 10.99 6.10
C VAL A 24 4.46 10.24 5.32
N PRO A 25 4.53 8.91 5.30
CA PRO A 25 5.54 8.20 4.52
C PRO A 25 5.49 8.54 3.02
N TYR A 26 4.29 8.63 2.46
CA TYR A 26 4.10 8.96 1.03
C TYR A 26 4.40 10.43 0.75
N GLN A 27 4.06 11.32 1.66
CA GLN A 27 4.46 12.73 1.57
C GLN A 27 5.98 12.87 1.52
N ASN A 28 6.71 12.11 2.34
CA ASN A 28 8.17 12.07 2.32
C ASN A 28 8.72 11.51 0.99
N MET A 29 8.08 10.50 0.41
CA MET A 29 8.44 10.00 -0.93
C MET A 29 8.25 11.08 -2.00
N VAL A 30 7.12 11.79 -1.99
CA VAL A 30 6.85 12.91 -2.90
C VAL A 30 7.91 13.99 -2.72
N ARG A 31 8.28 14.34 -1.48
CA ARG A 31 9.35 15.29 -1.16
C ARG A 31 10.68 14.85 -1.79
N PHE A 32 11.04 13.60 -1.63
CA PHE A 32 12.26 13.04 -2.21
C PHE A 32 12.24 13.08 -3.75
N MET A 33 11.12 12.74 -4.37
CA MET A 33 10.99 12.73 -5.84
C MET A 33 11.10 14.12 -6.47
N PHE A 34 10.52 15.12 -5.84
CA PHE A 34 10.49 16.48 -6.40
C PHE A 34 11.69 17.36 -6.01
N GLN A 35 12.49 16.96 -5.02
CA GLN A 35 13.75 17.59 -4.60
C GLN A 35 13.67 19.13 -4.53
N ARG A 36 12.62 19.67 -3.90
CA ARG A 36 12.46 21.12 -3.75
C ARG A 36 13.46 21.68 -2.74
N GLY A 37 13.89 22.93 -2.98
CA GLY A 37 14.98 23.56 -2.21
C GLY A 37 14.64 23.95 -0.78
N SER A 38 13.34 24.12 -0.45
CA SER A 38 12.88 24.45 0.89
C SER A 38 11.59 23.73 1.26
N ASP A 39 11.34 23.62 2.57
CA ASP A 39 10.10 23.04 3.08
C ASP A 39 8.86 23.80 2.61
N ALA A 40 8.95 25.14 2.62
CA ALA A 40 7.83 25.98 2.19
C ALA A 40 7.48 25.80 0.69
N GLU A 41 8.48 25.58 -0.17
CA GLU A 41 8.26 25.29 -1.59
C GLU A 41 7.64 23.90 -1.77
N PHE A 42 8.08 22.93 -0.99
CA PHE A 42 7.48 21.60 -1.01
C PHE A 42 6.03 21.62 -0.53
N ASP A 43 5.74 22.28 0.57
CA ASP A 43 4.39 22.34 1.15
C ASP A 43 3.39 22.99 0.17
N ARG A 44 3.81 24.04 -0.55
CA ARG A 44 2.99 24.62 -1.63
C ARG A 44 2.74 23.63 -2.75
N LEU A 45 3.81 22.99 -3.26
CA LEU A 45 3.68 21.98 -4.31
C LEU A 45 2.74 20.84 -3.88
N TYR A 46 2.94 20.30 -2.68
CA TYR A 46 2.13 19.20 -2.17
C TYR A 46 0.66 19.58 -2.02
N THR A 47 0.40 20.78 -1.49
CA THR A 47 -0.94 21.35 -1.39
C THR A 47 -1.59 21.48 -2.78
N ASP A 48 -0.85 21.99 -3.76
CA ASP A 48 -1.34 22.12 -5.14
C ASP A 48 -1.70 20.75 -5.75
N LEU A 49 -0.82 19.74 -5.59
CA LEU A 49 -1.06 18.37 -6.06
C LEU A 49 -2.33 17.75 -5.44
N ARG A 50 -2.55 18.00 -4.14
CA ARG A 50 -3.75 17.56 -3.43
C ARG A 50 -5.00 18.27 -3.93
N ASN A 51 -4.97 19.60 -4.02
CA ASN A 51 -6.10 20.43 -4.44
C ASN A 51 -6.53 20.16 -5.89
N GLN A 52 -5.58 19.80 -6.75
CA GLN A 52 -5.83 19.42 -8.14
C GLN A 52 -6.29 17.94 -8.30
N GLY A 53 -6.33 17.17 -7.21
CA GLY A 53 -6.63 15.75 -7.25
C GLY A 53 -5.56 14.91 -7.97
N THR A 54 -4.33 15.44 -8.15
CA THR A 54 -3.21 14.70 -8.75
C THR A 54 -2.72 13.60 -7.82
N ILE A 55 -2.77 13.83 -6.52
CA ILE A 55 -2.50 12.84 -5.47
C ILE A 55 -3.69 12.81 -4.53
N ASP A 56 -4.23 11.63 -4.28
CA ASP A 56 -5.29 11.43 -3.30
C ASP A 56 -5.06 10.18 -2.45
N PHE A 57 -5.64 10.16 -1.25
CA PHE A 57 -5.63 9.05 -0.33
C PHE A 57 -7.06 8.66 0.01
N LEU A 58 -7.37 7.40 -0.16
CA LEU A 58 -8.71 6.88 0.03
C LEU A 58 -8.69 5.75 1.05
N SER A 59 -9.62 5.76 1.98
CA SER A 59 -9.91 4.61 2.82
C SER A 59 -10.79 3.61 2.07
N THR A 60 -10.60 2.31 2.34
CA THR A 60 -11.45 1.25 1.77
C THR A 60 -12.94 1.46 2.05
N SER A 61 -13.28 2.12 3.18
CA SER A 61 -14.66 2.47 3.54
C SER A 61 -15.34 3.39 2.53
N PHE A 62 -14.59 4.30 1.91
CA PHE A 62 -15.13 5.30 0.97
C PHE A 62 -15.11 4.87 -0.48
N LEU A 63 -14.59 3.68 -0.78
CA LEU A 63 -14.50 3.18 -2.14
C LEU A 63 -15.84 2.64 -2.70
N ARG A 64 -16.81 2.39 -1.84
CA ARG A 64 -18.10 1.83 -2.30
C ARG A 64 -18.84 2.81 -3.20
N GLY A 65 -19.20 2.32 -4.40
CA GLY A 65 -20.01 3.08 -5.36
C GLY A 65 -19.23 4.08 -6.22
N ILE A 66 -17.91 4.17 -6.08
CA ILE A 66 -17.07 4.99 -6.98
C ILE A 66 -16.35 4.12 -8.00
N THR A 67 -16.03 4.70 -9.14
CA THR A 67 -15.12 4.15 -10.15
C THR A 67 -13.98 5.13 -10.34
N ILE A 68 -12.75 4.64 -10.41
CA ILE A 68 -11.56 5.48 -10.58
C ILE A 68 -11.10 5.34 -12.01
N ASP A 69 -11.23 6.41 -12.78
CA ASP A 69 -10.81 6.50 -14.18
C ASP A 69 -9.55 7.36 -14.32
N ASN A 70 -8.76 7.10 -15.37
CA ASN A 70 -7.62 7.92 -15.78
C ASN A 70 -6.57 8.11 -14.68
N GLY A 71 -6.23 7.05 -13.95
CA GLY A 71 -5.33 7.15 -12.80
C GLY A 71 -4.44 5.95 -12.58
N VAL A 72 -3.68 6.04 -11.49
CA VAL A 72 -2.91 4.93 -10.94
C VAL A 72 -3.35 4.72 -9.50
N ILE A 73 -3.83 3.52 -9.19
CA ILE A 73 -4.18 3.10 -7.84
C ILE A 73 -2.98 2.34 -7.27
N ILE A 74 -2.50 2.75 -6.10
CA ILE A 74 -1.45 2.01 -5.37
C ILE A 74 -2.05 1.51 -4.08
N VAL A 75 -2.04 0.18 -3.92
CA VAL A 75 -2.48 -0.54 -2.72
C VAL A 75 -1.23 -1.06 -2.03
N ASP A 76 -0.77 -0.32 -1.04
CA ASP A 76 0.41 -0.69 -0.26
C ASP A 76 0.02 -1.56 0.94
N GLU A 77 0.95 -2.40 1.41
CA GLU A 77 0.73 -3.36 2.50
C GLU A 77 -0.52 -4.24 2.28
N CYS A 78 -0.74 -4.65 1.01
CA CYS A 78 -1.96 -5.34 0.61
C CYS A 78 -2.16 -6.70 1.32
N GLN A 79 -1.11 -7.30 1.89
CA GLN A 79 -1.19 -8.53 2.68
C GLN A 79 -2.02 -8.36 3.96
N ASN A 80 -2.24 -7.12 4.41
CA ASN A 80 -3.04 -6.80 5.59
C ASN A 80 -4.53 -6.60 5.28
N LEU A 81 -4.92 -6.66 4.00
CA LEU A 81 -6.31 -6.60 3.56
C LEU A 81 -6.91 -8.01 3.45
N ASN A 82 -8.16 -8.16 3.85
CA ASN A 82 -8.89 -9.41 3.59
C ASN A 82 -9.38 -9.47 2.12
N PHE A 83 -9.85 -10.63 1.69
CA PHE A 83 -10.30 -10.85 0.31
C PHE A 83 -11.39 -9.85 -0.12
N HIS A 84 -12.36 -9.57 0.74
CA HIS A 84 -13.45 -8.66 0.41
C HIS A 84 -12.96 -7.20 0.22
N GLU A 85 -11.98 -6.76 0.98
CA GLU A 85 -11.35 -5.44 0.81
C GLU A 85 -10.58 -5.38 -0.52
N LEU A 86 -9.79 -6.41 -0.84
CA LEU A 86 -9.05 -6.52 -2.10
C LEU A 86 -10.00 -6.55 -3.31
N ASP A 87 -11.07 -7.33 -3.25
CA ASP A 87 -12.11 -7.42 -4.28
C ASP A 87 -12.84 -6.07 -4.44
N THR A 88 -13.16 -5.42 -3.32
CA THR A 88 -13.76 -4.07 -3.35
C THR A 88 -12.88 -3.09 -4.10
N ILE A 89 -11.56 -3.09 -3.84
CA ILE A 89 -10.61 -2.20 -4.51
C ILE A 89 -10.51 -2.55 -6.00
N MET A 90 -10.35 -3.83 -6.33
CA MET A 90 -10.20 -4.29 -7.71
C MET A 90 -11.42 -3.90 -8.57
N THR A 91 -12.62 -3.97 -8.00
CA THR A 91 -13.86 -3.60 -8.69
C THR A 91 -14.05 -2.07 -8.84
N ARG A 92 -13.14 -1.24 -8.37
CA ARG A 92 -13.13 0.23 -8.57
C ARG A 92 -12.28 0.67 -9.75
N VAL A 93 -11.50 -0.21 -10.33
CA VAL A 93 -10.64 0.09 -11.49
C VAL A 93 -11.54 0.42 -12.68
N GLY A 94 -11.44 1.65 -13.15
CA GLY A 94 -12.19 2.16 -14.29
C GLY A 94 -11.36 2.24 -15.57
N GLN A 95 -11.82 3.04 -16.51
CA GLN A 95 -11.17 3.19 -17.80
C GLN A 95 -9.82 3.90 -17.69
N ASN A 96 -8.83 3.45 -18.46
CA ASN A 96 -7.49 4.03 -18.52
C ASN A 96 -6.83 4.13 -17.11
N THR A 97 -7.10 3.15 -16.24
CA THR A 97 -6.57 3.09 -14.88
C THR A 97 -5.68 1.88 -14.73
N ARG A 98 -4.55 2.09 -14.07
CA ARG A 98 -3.63 1.02 -13.65
C ARG A 98 -3.76 0.82 -12.16
N ILE A 99 -3.58 -0.42 -11.72
CA ILE A 99 -3.55 -0.75 -10.30
C ILE A 99 -2.27 -1.51 -9.97
N VAL A 100 -1.67 -1.19 -8.82
CA VAL A 100 -0.50 -1.86 -8.27
C VAL A 100 -0.84 -2.31 -6.87
N PHE A 101 -0.73 -3.61 -6.62
CA PHE A 101 -0.76 -4.18 -5.28
C PHE A 101 0.69 -4.44 -4.85
N ALA A 102 1.09 -3.83 -3.75
CA ALA A 102 2.42 -4.00 -3.16
C ALA A 102 2.26 -4.57 -1.74
N GLY A 103 3.07 -5.58 -1.42
CA GLY A 103 3.01 -6.20 -0.10
C GLY A 103 3.91 -7.42 0.02
N ASP A 104 4.08 -7.90 1.24
CA ASP A 104 4.81 -9.12 1.56
C ASP A 104 3.85 -10.14 2.18
N ILE A 105 3.47 -11.15 1.39
CA ILE A 105 2.51 -12.19 1.80
C ILE A 105 2.99 -12.96 3.04
N GLN A 106 4.31 -13.00 3.29
CA GLN A 106 4.90 -13.68 4.43
C GLN A 106 4.79 -12.86 5.74
N GLN A 107 4.55 -11.55 5.63
CA GLN A 107 4.45 -10.59 6.74
C GLN A 107 3.01 -10.08 6.87
N THR A 108 2.06 -10.96 7.10
CA THR A 108 0.66 -10.54 7.27
C THR A 108 0.27 -10.45 8.74
N ASP A 109 -0.39 -9.35 9.13
CA ASP A 109 -1.00 -9.14 10.44
C ASP A 109 -2.38 -9.83 10.57
N LEU A 110 -2.82 -10.53 9.53
CA LEU A 110 -4.07 -11.28 9.55
C LEU A 110 -3.95 -12.49 10.48
N THR A 111 -4.66 -12.45 11.60
CA THR A 111 -4.65 -13.53 12.63
C THR A 111 -5.59 -14.68 12.27
N LYS A 112 -6.65 -14.39 11.51
CA LYS A 112 -7.65 -15.40 11.13
C LYS A 112 -7.18 -16.18 9.90
N THR A 113 -7.23 -17.50 9.96
CA THR A 113 -6.85 -18.39 8.86
C THR A 113 -7.63 -18.10 7.56
N ASN A 114 -8.91 -17.74 7.65
CA ASN A 114 -9.74 -17.42 6.48
C ASN A 114 -9.27 -16.12 5.79
N ASP A 115 -8.80 -15.14 6.53
CA ASP A 115 -8.31 -13.89 5.97
C ASP A 115 -6.95 -14.11 5.27
N ARG A 116 -6.08 -14.96 5.85
CA ARG A 116 -4.83 -15.38 5.20
C ARG A 116 -5.06 -16.15 3.90
N ASN A 117 -6.01 -17.06 3.89
CA ASN A 117 -6.39 -17.78 2.67
C ASN A 117 -6.94 -16.82 1.61
N GLY A 118 -7.65 -15.77 2.03
CA GLY A 118 -8.20 -14.77 1.12
C GLY A 118 -7.16 -14.01 0.31
N ILE A 119 -6.01 -13.63 0.91
CA ILE A 119 -4.93 -12.98 0.14
C ILE A 119 -4.29 -13.95 -0.86
N LEU A 120 -4.11 -15.22 -0.49
CA LEU A 120 -3.58 -16.22 -1.40
C LEU A 120 -4.52 -16.48 -2.58
N ASP A 121 -5.82 -16.59 -2.32
CA ASP A 121 -6.83 -16.73 -3.37
C ASP A 121 -6.82 -15.51 -4.32
N PHE A 122 -6.71 -14.29 -3.77
CA PHE A 122 -6.59 -13.08 -4.57
C PHE A 122 -5.35 -13.09 -5.47
N VAL A 123 -4.18 -13.45 -4.93
CA VAL A 123 -2.94 -13.57 -5.71
C VAL A 123 -3.06 -14.62 -6.79
N ASN A 124 -3.66 -15.79 -6.51
CA ASN A 124 -3.89 -16.83 -7.51
C ASN A 124 -4.79 -16.32 -8.66
N ILE A 125 -5.83 -15.55 -8.35
CA ILE A 125 -6.68 -14.91 -9.36
C ILE A 125 -5.86 -13.96 -10.21
N MET A 126 -5.07 -13.07 -9.57
CA MET A 126 -4.23 -12.12 -10.29
C MET A 126 -3.23 -12.80 -11.23
N GLN A 127 -2.56 -13.86 -10.78
CA GLN A 127 -1.61 -14.62 -11.59
C GLN A 127 -2.27 -15.36 -12.78
N ALA A 128 -3.55 -15.67 -12.67
CA ALA A 128 -4.31 -16.31 -13.76
C ALA A 128 -4.79 -15.30 -14.83
N MET A 129 -4.74 -13.99 -14.56
CA MET A 129 -5.17 -12.93 -15.48
C MET A 129 -4.06 -12.57 -16.44
N LYS A 130 -4.39 -12.40 -17.72
CA LYS A 130 -3.43 -12.02 -18.78
C LYS A 130 -3.03 -10.55 -18.73
N GLU A 131 -3.85 -9.73 -18.08
CA GLU A 131 -3.68 -8.30 -17.92
C GLU A 131 -2.81 -7.93 -16.72
N VAL A 132 -2.34 -8.91 -15.95
CA VAL A 132 -1.59 -8.72 -14.71
C VAL A 132 -0.21 -9.32 -14.83
N ASP A 133 0.79 -8.54 -14.47
CA ASP A 133 2.17 -8.98 -14.29
C ASP A 133 2.50 -9.06 -12.80
N CYS A 134 3.09 -10.18 -12.38
CA CYS A 134 3.55 -10.38 -11.00
C CYS A 134 5.09 -10.24 -10.96
N ILE A 135 5.56 -9.38 -10.09
CA ILE A 135 6.99 -9.15 -9.86
C ILE A 135 7.32 -9.61 -8.43
N GLU A 136 8.20 -10.60 -8.33
CA GLU A 136 8.70 -11.08 -7.05
C GLU A 136 10.09 -10.51 -6.79
N PHE A 137 10.29 -9.96 -5.60
CA PHE A 137 11.58 -9.48 -5.13
C PHE A 137 12.27 -10.57 -4.30
N ASP A 138 13.57 -10.70 -4.48
CA ASP A 138 14.41 -11.66 -3.74
C ASP A 138 15.45 -10.96 -2.85
N LEU A 139 16.31 -11.77 -2.21
CA LEU A 139 17.39 -11.27 -1.36
C LEU A 139 18.36 -10.31 -2.08
N GLY A 140 18.50 -10.45 -3.40
CA GLY A 140 19.35 -9.58 -4.23
C GLY A 140 18.81 -8.16 -4.31
N ASP A 141 17.49 -8.02 -4.28
CA ASP A 141 16.76 -6.76 -4.44
C ASP A 141 16.77 -5.88 -3.17
N ILE A 142 17.34 -6.38 -2.06
CA ILE A 142 17.37 -5.62 -0.79
C ILE A 142 18.25 -4.38 -0.93
N VAL A 143 17.61 -3.20 -0.99
CA VAL A 143 18.24 -1.87 -1.08
C VAL A 143 18.29 -1.20 0.31
N ARG A 144 19.01 -1.79 1.25
CA ARG A 144 19.16 -1.28 2.61
C ARG A 144 20.63 -1.09 2.97
N SER A 145 20.91 -0.35 4.05
CA SER A 145 22.29 -0.21 4.57
C SER A 145 22.91 -1.57 4.85
N GLY A 146 24.24 -1.68 4.76
CA GLY A 146 24.94 -2.96 4.86
C GLY A 146 24.59 -3.78 6.11
N MET A 147 24.50 -3.15 7.28
CA MET A 147 24.13 -3.83 8.53
C MET A 147 22.69 -4.34 8.50
N LEU A 148 21.75 -3.53 8.04
CA LEU A 148 20.34 -3.93 7.96
C LEU A 148 20.13 -5.02 6.90
N LYS A 149 20.82 -4.91 5.76
CA LYS A 149 20.80 -5.96 4.73
C LYS A 149 21.31 -7.30 5.30
N SER A 150 22.43 -7.29 6.01
CA SER A 150 22.98 -8.50 6.66
C SER A 150 22.01 -9.09 7.68
N TYR A 151 21.40 -8.26 8.51
CA TYR A 151 20.39 -8.70 9.48
C TYR A 151 19.19 -9.38 8.78
N LEU A 152 18.63 -8.75 7.74
CA LEU A 152 17.50 -9.31 6.99
C LEU A 152 17.84 -10.65 6.33
N ILE A 153 19.04 -10.76 5.75
CA ILE A 153 19.53 -12.01 5.13
C ILE A 153 19.62 -13.12 6.19
N GLU A 154 20.23 -12.86 7.34
CA GLU A 154 20.35 -13.89 8.39
C GLU A 154 19.01 -14.26 9.00
N LYS A 155 18.11 -13.29 9.18
CA LYS A 155 16.73 -13.53 9.61
C LYS A 155 16.00 -14.49 8.68
N ILE A 156 16.07 -14.26 7.37
CA ILE A 156 15.43 -15.11 6.35
C ILE A 156 16.07 -16.52 6.34
N LYS A 157 17.41 -16.63 6.40
CA LYS A 157 18.11 -17.92 6.48
C LYS A 157 17.70 -18.74 7.69
N MET A 158 17.39 -18.10 8.81
CA MET A 158 16.93 -18.75 10.04
C MET A 158 15.45 -19.13 9.99
N GLY A 159 14.73 -18.78 8.93
CA GLY A 159 13.28 -19.02 8.82
C GLY A 159 12.45 -18.20 9.81
N LEU A 160 13.03 -17.14 10.36
CA LEU A 160 12.36 -16.25 11.30
C LEU A 160 11.50 -15.26 10.52
N HIS A 161 10.38 -15.72 10.00
CA HIS A 161 9.31 -14.87 9.52
C HIS A 161 8.44 -14.52 10.73
N TYR A 162 8.05 -13.25 10.90
CA TYR A 162 7.16 -12.86 11.99
C TYR A 162 5.84 -13.60 11.84
N ASN A 163 5.66 -14.60 12.71
CA ASN A 163 4.39 -15.16 13.08
C ASN A 163 4.15 -14.69 14.53
N GLU A 164 3.69 -13.47 14.72
CA GLU A 164 3.03 -13.08 15.96
C GLU A 164 1.60 -12.64 15.65
#